data_40f058519a8a72cfd99407419a8c4891
#
_entry.id   40f058519a8a72cfd99407419a8c4891
#
_cell.length_a   1.000
_cell.length_b   1.000
_cell.length_c   1.000
_cell.angle_alpha   90.00
_cell.angle_beta   90.00
_cell.angle_gamma   90.00
#
_symmetry.space_group_name_H-M   'P 1'
#
loop_
_entity.id
_entity.type
_entity.pdbx_description
1 polymer ?
#
loop_
_entity_poly.entity_id
_entity_poly.type
_entity_poly.pdbx_seq_one_letter_code
_entity_poly.pdbx_strand_id
1 'polypeptide(L)'
;MCEEFFILTDKCEFVPDEELEKVLEFNMRASAYVYNKALEFSIYRSNLVNEFGIGSKFKVNRSYTQDIVKTLKKQKPFLKKADSTCIQASTDRLIKAYEGYYNNRTGFPKFKSYKRNPVTSITLRNNDYKTKDGIKGSLRWEEDKFRINKLGLIEVKHKRDINGKIKEATIKKENGRWYVCIAYQLEKINPREEFPYGYYLGIDLGITDFLTFSTGRVIAKPDLKRINGRIQYYTQKLARQKQGGSNWKKTLKKLHKWINKKNNVVNDYYHKVSYNIVRHHRFIAMEKLNIRGMIKSNLSRSIHEIGWGKLVEMIKYKAKWYNRQFVQIDRWFPSSKKCWACGEINDDLERGEREWECPHCHAVHQRDVNAAKNILDEGLRATGSMVLCLVDFMPNSQGKSTYYYEWKCFDEKIGMA
;
A
#
# COMPACT_ATOMS: atom_id res chain seq x y z
N MET A 1 12.87 -13.61 -16.05
CA MET A 1 13.60 -12.33 -16.17
C MET A 1 13.28 -11.50 -14.94
N CYS A 2 14.25 -11.24 -14.07
CA CYS A 2 14.06 -10.32 -12.97
C CYS A 2 13.84 -8.91 -13.55
N GLU A 3 12.74 -8.26 -13.19
CA GLU A 3 12.54 -6.85 -13.54
C GLU A 3 13.71 -6.04 -12.97
N GLU A 4 14.49 -5.40 -13.84
CA GLU A 4 15.66 -4.59 -13.47
C GLU A 4 15.26 -3.23 -12.88
N PHE A 5 13.96 -2.88 -12.96
CA PHE A 5 13.43 -1.58 -12.57
C PHE A 5 12.37 -1.69 -11.51
N PHE A 6 12.22 -0.63 -10.74
CA PHE A 6 11.07 -0.45 -9.85
C PHE A 6 10.42 0.92 -10.04
N ILE A 7 9.17 1.06 -9.57
CA ILE A 7 8.44 2.31 -9.63
C ILE A 7 8.42 2.96 -8.25
N LEU A 8 8.97 4.16 -8.17
CA LEU A 8 8.87 5.05 -7.01
C LEU A 8 7.83 6.12 -7.30
N THR A 9 6.89 6.32 -6.38
CA THR A 9 5.91 7.42 -6.51
C THR A 9 6.21 8.51 -5.49
N ASP A 10 6.46 9.72 -5.97
CA ASP A 10 6.57 10.91 -5.14
C ASP A 10 5.24 11.67 -5.09
N LYS A 11 4.78 12.01 -3.89
CA LYS A 11 3.51 12.71 -3.66
C LYS A 11 3.79 14.13 -3.20
N CYS A 12 3.55 15.11 -4.07
CA CYS A 12 3.77 16.52 -3.81
C CYS A 12 2.44 17.26 -3.64
N GLU A 13 2.32 18.09 -2.62
CA GLU A 13 1.16 19.00 -2.44
C GLU A 13 1.37 20.24 -3.30
N PHE A 14 0.30 20.73 -3.93
CA PHE A 14 0.28 21.99 -4.67
C PHE A 14 -1.05 22.72 -4.46
N VAL A 15 -1.06 24.00 -4.80
CA VAL A 15 -2.27 24.83 -4.76
C VAL A 15 -2.52 25.33 -6.18
N PRO A 16 -3.56 24.81 -6.87
CA PRO A 16 -3.91 25.32 -8.18
C PRO A 16 -4.49 26.73 -8.07
N ASP A 17 -4.25 27.57 -9.06
CA ASP A 17 -5.05 28.75 -9.28
C ASP A 17 -6.48 28.38 -9.75
N GLU A 18 -7.36 29.37 -9.85
CA GLU A 18 -8.75 29.13 -10.18
C GLU A 18 -8.94 28.57 -11.59
N GLU A 19 -8.10 28.96 -12.52
CA GLU A 19 -8.16 28.50 -13.91
C GLU A 19 -7.71 27.05 -14.04
N LEU A 20 -6.59 26.70 -13.44
CA LEU A 20 -6.10 25.32 -13.39
C LEU A 20 -7.07 24.40 -12.64
N GLU A 21 -7.68 24.85 -11.53
CA GLU A 21 -8.68 24.06 -10.81
C GLU A 21 -9.88 23.73 -11.68
N LYS A 22 -10.40 24.70 -12.46
CA LYS A 22 -11.48 24.49 -13.42
C LYS A 22 -11.10 23.46 -14.50
N VAL A 23 -9.88 23.54 -15.03
CA VAL A 23 -9.37 22.59 -16.04
C VAL A 23 -9.21 21.19 -15.45
N LEU A 24 -8.71 21.06 -14.23
CA LEU A 24 -8.58 19.77 -13.56
C LEU A 24 -9.94 19.13 -13.28
N GLU A 25 -10.90 19.91 -12.76
CA GLU A 25 -12.25 19.43 -12.52
C GLU A 25 -12.97 19.04 -13.82
N PHE A 26 -12.77 19.77 -14.90
CA PHE A 26 -13.30 19.42 -16.22
C PHE A 26 -12.78 18.04 -16.67
N ASN A 27 -11.48 17.80 -16.57
CA ASN A 27 -10.89 16.51 -16.93
C ASN A 27 -11.38 15.35 -16.01
N MET A 28 -11.62 15.61 -14.73
CA MET A 28 -12.22 14.62 -13.82
C MET A 28 -13.66 14.28 -14.24
N ARG A 29 -14.47 15.29 -14.61
CA ARG A 29 -15.85 15.10 -15.08
C ARG A 29 -15.89 14.35 -16.42
N ALA A 30 -15.02 14.71 -17.37
CA ALA A 30 -14.89 14.01 -18.64
C ALA A 30 -14.48 12.54 -18.45
N SER A 31 -13.51 12.27 -17.55
CA SER A 31 -13.09 10.93 -17.18
C SER A 31 -14.22 10.10 -16.56
N ALA A 32 -15.02 10.71 -15.65
CA ALA A 32 -16.19 10.08 -15.06
C ALA A 32 -17.26 9.74 -16.10
N TYR A 33 -17.52 10.67 -17.02
CA TYR A 33 -18.49 10.48 -18.09
C TYR A 33 -18.11 9.29 -19.00
N VAL A 34 -16.84 9.25 -19.45
CA VAL A 34 -16.35 8.16 -20.31
C VAL A 34 -16.38 6.82 -19.57
N TYR A 35 -15.94 6.78 -18.29
CA TYR A 35 -16.02 5.58 -17.45
C TYR A 35 -17.46 5.05 -17.39
N ASN A 36 -18.42 5.93 -17.09
CA ASN A 36 -19.82 5.56 -16.94
C ASN A 36 -20.42 5.06 -18.27
N LYS A 37 -20.15 5.74 -19.38
CA LYS A 37 -20.63 5.29 -20.68
C LYS A 37 -20.00 3.98 -21.11
N ALA A 38 -18.71 3.78 -20.87
CA ALA A 38 -18.06 2.51 -21.13
C ALA A 38 -18.62 1.36 -20.26
N LEU A 39 -18.93 1.63 -19.00
CA LEU A 39 -19.60 0.67 -18.12
C LEU A 39 -21.02 0.35 -18.59
N GLU A 40 -21.81 1.37 -18.95
CA GLU A 40 -23.17 1.22 -19.48
C GLU A 40 -23.18 0.33 -20.73
N PHE A 41 -22.34 0.61 -21.72
CA PHE A 41 -22.20 -0.21 -22.91
C PHE A 41 -21.74 -1.64 -22.62
N SER A 42 -20.87 -1.80 -21.63
CA SER A 42 -20.38 -3.13 -21.22
C SER A 42 -21.50 -3.97 -20.57
N ILE A 43 -22.33 -3.35 -19.75
CA ILE A 43 -23.51 -4.00 -19.14
C ILE A 43 -24.51 -4.39 -20.23
N TYR A 44 -24.86 -3.44 -21.11
CA TYR A 44 -25.81 -3.68 -22.21
C TYR A 44 -25.35 -4.85 -23.10
N ARG A 45 -24.07 -4.86 -23.49
CA ARG A 45 -23.54 -5.95 -24.32
C ARG A 45 -23.50 -7.29 -23.56
N SER A 46 -23.19 -7.28 -22.28
CA SER A 46 -23.23 -8.49 -21.46
C SER A 46 -24.65 -9.08 -21.37
N ASN A 47 -25.67 -8.21 -21.23
CA ASN A 47 -27.07 -8.64 -21.20
C ASN A 47 -27.50 -9.24 -22.54
N LEU A 48 -27.11 -8.62 -23.67
CA LEU A 48 -27.41 -9.18 -25.02
C LEU A 48 -26.84 -10.58 -25.19
N VAL A 49 -25.61 -10.83 -24.71
CA VAL A 49 -24.98 -12.16 -24.77
C VAL A 49 -25.71 -13.16 -23.88
N ASN A 50 -26.10 -12.74 -22.67
CA ASN A 50 -26.72 -13.63 -21.70
C ASN A 50 -28.20 -13.94 -22.01
N GLU A 51 -28.97 -12.94 -22.48
CA GLU A 51 -30.40 -13.06 -22.70
C GLU A 51 -30.75 -13.60 -24.09
N PHE A 52 -29.96 -13.23 -25.08
CA PHE A 52 -30.27 -13.55 -26.48
C PHE A 52 -29.24 -14.47 -27.16
N GLY A 53 -28.22 -14.89 -26.47
CA GLY A 53 -27.13 -15.73 -27.03
C GLY A 53 -26.34 -15.05 -28.14
N ILE A 54 -26.50 -13.73 -28.32
CA ILE A 54 -25.90 -12.97 -29.42
C ILE A 54 -24.42 -12.68 -29.11
N GLY A 55 -23.52 -13.42 -29.74
CA GLY A 55 -22.08 -13.22 -29.67
C GLY A 55 -21.35 -14.20 -28.73
N SER A 56 -20.02 -14.13 -28.74
CA SER A 56 -19.17 -14.92 -27.84
C SER A 56 -19.10 -14.32 -26.46
N LYS A 57 -18.66 -15.09 -25.44
CA LYS A 57 -18.38 -14.61 -24.08
C LYS A 57 -17.62 -13.28 -24.12
N PHE A 58 -18.28 -12.22 -23.67
CA PHE A 58 -17.77 -10.87 -23.76
C PHE A 58 -16.81 -10.55 -22.60
N LYS A 59 -15.61 -10.08 -22.96
CA LYS A 59 -14.62 -9.59 -21.98
C LYS A 59 -14.30 -8.12 -22.27
N VAL A 60 -14.43 -7.27 -21.25
CA VAL A 60 -14.04 -5.86 -21.37
C VAL A 60 -12.53 -5.78 -21.49
N ASN A 61 -12.06 -5.37 -22.67
CA ASN A 61 -10.63 -5.23 -22.98
C ASN A 61 -10.31 -3.83 -23.52
N ARG A 62 -9.04 -3.61 -23.83
CA ARG A 62 -8.55 -2.30 -24.27
C ARG A 62 -9.08 -1.91 -25.65
N SER A 63 -9.11 -2.83 -26.59
CA SER A 63 -9.64 -2.56 -27.95
C SER A 63 -11.08 -2.09 -27.88
N TYR A 64 -11.93 -2.83 -27.18
CA TYR A 64 -13.33 -2.49 -27.00
C TYR A 64 -13.54 -1.10 -26.38
N THR A 65 -12.80 -0.79 -25.31
CA THR A 65 -12.93 0.52 -24.65
C THR A 65 -12.41 1.67 -25.52
N GLN A 66 -11.40 1.43 -26.37
CA GLN A 66 -10.90 2.42 -27.32
C GLN A 66 -11.95 2.75 -28.41
N ASP A 67 -12.67 1.76 -28.90
CA ASP A 67 -13.73 1.97 -29.89
C ASP A 67 -14.90 2.77 -29.31
N ILE A 68 -15.28 2.49 -28.06
CA ILE A 68 -16.23 3.33 -27.32
C ILE A 68 -15.76 4.78 -27.24
N VAL A 69 -14.48 4.99 -26.84
CA VAL A 69 -13.93 6.35 -26.74
C VAL A 69 -13.93 7.08 -28.08
N LYS A 70 -13.60 6.40 -29.20
CA LYS A 70 -13.65 6.98 -30.54
C LYS A 70 -15.08 7.41 -30.88
N THR A 71 -16.07 6.55 -30.65
CA THR A 71 -17.49 6.83 -30.89
C THR A 71 -17.97 8.00 -30.02
N LEU A 72 -17.67 7.99 -28.73
CA LEU A 72 -18.06 9.06 -27.81
C LEU A 72 -17.44 10.41 -28.20
N LYS A 73 -16.19 10.45 -28.68
CA LYS A 73 -15.54 11.69 -29.14
C LYS A 73 -16.19 12.25 -30.39
N LYS A 74 -16.76 11.39 -31.26
CA LYS A 74 -17.55 11.84 -32.44
C LYS A 74 -18.88 12.44 -31.99
N GLN A 75 -19.59 11.79 -31.07
CA GLN A 75 -20.91 12.19 -30.60
C GLN A 75 -20.90 13.38 -29.63
N LYS A 76 -19.82 13.55 -28.89
CA LYS A 76 -19.68 14.53 -27.78
C LYS A 76 -18.42 15.37 -27.97
N PRO A 77 -18.49 16.50 -28.68
CA PRO A 77 -17.34 17.34 -29.03
C PRO A 77 -16.53 17.85 -27.80
N PHE A 78 -17.18 18.03 -26.63
CA PHE A 78 -16.49 18.48 -25.44
C PHE A 78 -15.39 17.51 -24.98
N LEU A 79 -15.50 16.21 -25.29
CA LEU A 79 -14.45 15.23 -24.97
C LEU A 79 -13.15 15.43 -25.76
N LYS A 80 -13.18 16.17 -26.88
CA LYS A 80 -11.97 16.54 -27.62
C LYS A 80 -11.12 17.57 -26.85
N LYS A 81 -11.75 18.37 -25.98
CA LYS A 81 -11.09 19.36 -25.11
C LYS A 81 -10.39 18.70 -23.91
N ALA A 82 -10.85 17.50 -23.49
CA ALA A 82 -10.22 16.78 -22.39
C ALA A 82 -8.90 16.14 -22.84
N ASP A 83 -7.99 15.99 -21.86
CA ASP A 83 -6.73 15.29 -22.10
C ASP A 83 -6.97 13.82 -22.45
N SER A 84 -6.38 13.36 -23.56
CA SER A 84 -6.60 12.01 -24.08
C SER A 84 -6.06 10.92 -23.16
N THR A 85 -4.98 11.20 -22.43
CA THR A 85 -4.38 10.23 -21.49
C THR A 85 -5.23 10.07 -20.24
N CYS A 86 -5.90 11.14 -19.77
CA CYS A 86 -6.89 11.10 -18.70
C CYS A 86 -8.09 10.20 -19.05
N ILE A 87 -8.61 10.36 -20.29
CA ILE A 87 -9.72 9.54 -20.78
C ILE A 87 -9.29 8.07 -20.88
N GLN A 88 -8.11 7.80 -21.44
CA GLN A 88 -7.58 6.45 -21.56
C GLN A 88 -7.35 5.80 -20.19
N ALA A 89 -6.75 6.54 -19.24
CA ALA A 89 -6.57 6.05 -17.88
C ALA A 89 -7.90 5.73 -17.18
N SER A 90 -8.97 6.45 -17.54
CA SER A 90 -10.32 6.17 -17.02
C SER A 90 -10.86 4.82 -17.53
N THR A 91 -10.67 4.50 -18.81
CA THR A 91 -11.06 3.19 -19.36
C THR A 91 -10.18 2.05 -18.84
N ASP A 92 -8.89 2.27 -18.63
CA ASP A 92 -8.00 1.28 -18.01
C ASP A 92 -8.42 0.96 -16.56
N ARG A 93 -8.94 1.96 -15.82
CA ARG A 93 -9.54 1.73 -14.49
C ARG A 93 -10.79 0.86 -14.55
N LEU A 94 -11.61 1.00 -15.60
CA LEU A 94 -12.77 0.14 -15.82
C LEU A 94 -12.34 -1.30 -16.11
N ILE A 95 -11.36 -1.50 -16.98
CA ILE A 95 -10.80 -2.83 -17.28
C ILE A 95 -10.30 -3.50 -16.01
N LYS A 96 -9.48 -2.80 -15.21
CA LYS A 96 -8.99 -3.32 -13.91
C LYS A 96 -10.12 -3.64 -12.92
N ALA A 97 -11.20 -2.85 -12.93
CA ALA A 97 -12.36 -3.12 -12.08
C ALA A 97 -13.08 -4.42 -12.49
N TYR A 98 -13.23 -4.66 -13.79
CA TYR A 98 -13.76 -5.94 -14.31
C TYR A 98 -12.83 -7.12 -14.03
N GLU A 99 -11.52 -6.96 -14.21
CA GLU A 99 -10.53 -7.98 -13.84
C GLU A 99 -10.62 -8.34 -12.36
N GLY A 100 -10.76 -7.33 -11.50
CA GLY A 100 -10.97 -7.54 -10.06
C GLY A 100 -12.25 -8.30 -9.76
N TYR A 101 -13.32 -8.02 -10.47
CA TYR A 101 -14.61 -8.71 -10.36
C TYR A 101 -14.52 -10.17 -10.84
N TYR A 102 -14.01 -10.41 -12.03
CA TYR A 102 -13.86 -11.77 -12.58
C TYR A 102 -12.94 -12.67 -11.73
N ASN A 103 -11.94 -12.08 -11.08
CA ASN A 103 -11.05 -12.79 -10.18
C ASN A 103 -11.58 -12.88 -8.74
N ASN A 104 -12.86 -12.58 -8.48
CA ASN A 104 -13.50 -12.58 -7.15
C ASN A 104 -12.77 -11.74 -6.08
N ARG A 105 -12.00 -10.72 -6.52
CA ARG A 105 -11.27 -9.82 -5.62
C ARG A 105 -12.11 -8.62 -5.18
N THR A 106 -13.01 -8.18 -6.05
CA THR A 106 -13.86 -7.00 -5.83
C THR A 106 -15.29 -7.28 -6.27
N GLY A 107 -16.24 -6.46 -5.78
CA GLY A 107 -17.61 -6.46 -6.31
C GLY A 107 -17.68 -5.88 -7.72
N PHE A 108 -18.88 -5.99 -8.33
CA PHE A 108 -19.14 -5.47 -9.67
C PHE A 108 -18.81 -3.98 -9.80
N PRO A 109 -18.24 -3.51 -10.93
CA PRO A 109 -17.91 -2.11 -11.15
C PRO A 109 -19.13 -1.18 -10.95
N LYS A 110 -18.93 -0.08 -10.20
CA LYS A 110 -20.00 0.87 -9.88
C LYS A 110 -19.85 2.16 -10.70
N PHE A 111 -21.00 2.73 -11.10
CA PHE A 111 -21.03 4.05 -11.74
C PHE A 111 -20.41 5.13 -10.85
N LYS A 112 -19.73 6.07 -11.49
CA LYS A 112 -19.20 7.27 -10.83
C LYS A 112 -20.30 8.30 -10.72
N SER A 113 -20.44 8.96 -9.58
CA SER A 113 -21.39 10.05 -9.38
C SER A 113 -20.71 11.20 -8.63
N TYR A 114 -21.10 12.42 -8.98
CA TYR A 114 -20.51 13.61 -8.37
C TYR A 114 -20.67 13.66 -6.83
N LYS A 115 -21.78 13.16 -6.31
CA LYS A 115 -22.09 13.22 -4.86
C LYS A 115 -21.66 11.95 -4.11
N ARG A 116 -21.94 10.76 -4.66
CA ARG A 116 -21.79 9.47 -3.93
C ARG A 116 -20.46 8.78 -4.20
N ASN A 117 -19.93 8.88 -5.40
CA ASN A 117 -18.70 8.19 -5.83
C ASN A 117 -17.95 9.06 -6.87
N PRO A 118 -17.44 10.24 -6.45
CA PRO A 118 -16.81 11.18 -7.38
C PRO A 118 -15.47 10.62 -7.90
N VAL A 119 -15.13 11.03 -9.12
CA VAL A 119 -13.75 10.90 -9.62
C VAL A 119 -12.95 12.04 -9.01
N THR A 120 -12.06 11.71 -8.09
CA THR A 120 -11.21 12.67 -7.37
C THR A 120 -9.77 12.67 -7.87
N SER A 121 -9.47 11.93 -8.93
CA SER A 121 -8.14 11.85 -9.51
C SER A 121 -8.16 11.58 -11.00
N ILE A 122 -7.17 12.15 -11.68
CA ILE A 122 -6.87 11.90 -13.10
C ILE A 122 -5.43 11.42 -13.21
N THR A 123 -5.18 10.51 -14.14
CA THR A 123 -3.83 10.00 -14.41
C THR A 123 -3.43 10.41 -15.82
N LEU A 124 -2.26 10.97 -15.95
CA LEU A 124 -1.63 11.41 -17.18
C LEU A 124 -0.39 10.55 -17.42
N ARG A 125 -0.21 10.09 -18.64
CA ARG A 125 0.96 9.31 -19.04
C ARG A 125 2.00 10.20 -19.66
N ASN A 126 3.25 9.91 -19.40
CA ASN A 126 4.34 10.57 -20.07
C ASN A 126 4.50 10.00 -21.49
N ASN A 127 4.30 10.85 -22.47
CA ASN A 127 4.52 10.54 -23.87
C ASN A 127 5.67 11.43 -24.39
N ASP A 128 6.65 10.77 -24.96
CA ASP A 128 7.76 11.48 -25.58
C ASP A 128 7.30 12.06 -26.93
N TYR A 129 7.69 13.29 -27.22
CA TYR A 129 7.43 13.96 -28.49
C TYR A 129 8.66 14.71 -28.98
N LYS A 130 8.83 14.78 -30.30
CA LYS A 130 9.94 15.47 -30.92
C LYS A 130 9.69 16.98 -30.91
N THR A 131 10.73 17.74 -30.54
CA THR A 131 10.79 19.20 -30.64
C THR A 131 12.02 19.60 -31.45
N LYS A 132 12.16 20.89 -31.80
CA LYS A 132 13.35 21.41 -32.48
C LYS A 132 14.62 21.16 -31.64
N ASP A 133 14.48 21.17 -30.31
CA ASP A 133 15.63 21.02 -29.37
C ASP A 133 15.79 19.55 -28.92
N GLY A 134 15.17 18.57 -29.59
CA GLY A 134 15.24 17.14 -29.25
C GLY A 134 13.95 16.51 -28.78
N ILE A 135 14.05 15.38 -28.08
CA ILE A 135 12.89 14.64 -27.57
C ILE A 135 12.56 15.16 -26.15
N LYS A 136 11.32 15.63 -25.96
CA LYS A 136 10.81 16.07 -24.66
C LYS A 136 9.65 15.21 -24.20
N GLY A 137 9.59 14.88 -22.91
CA GLY A 137 8.43 14.23 -22.32
C GLY A 137 7.28 15.20 -22.08
N SER A 138 6.03 14.72 -22.21
CA SER A 138 4.83 15.50 -21.90
C SER A 138 4.69 15.81 -20.41
N LEU A 139 5.36 15.03 -19.56
CA LEU A 139 5.51 15.23 -18.12
C LEU A 139 7.01 15.41 -17.84
N ARG A 140 7.40 16.56 -17.31
CA ARG A 140 8.79 16.87 -17.00
C ARG A 140 8.90 17.96 -15.94
N TRP A 141 10.03 18.02 -15.30
CA TRP A 141 10.41 19.16 -14.48
C TRP A 141 10.98 20.28 -15.38
N GLU A 142 10.57 21.49 -15.11
CA GLU A 142 11.15 22.71 -15.64
C GLU A 142 11.56 23.53 -14.40
N GLU A 143 12.84 23.47 -14.07
CA GLU A 143 13.38 23.97 -12.79
C GLU A 143 12.64 23.35 -11.60
N ASP A 144 11.93 24.17 -10.80
CA ASP A 144 11.16 23.73 -9.63
C ASP A 144 9.67 23.54 -9.91
N LYS A 145 9.23 23.72 -11.15
CA LYS A 145 7.84 23.56 -11.56
C LYS A 145 7.65 22.28 -12.37
N PHE A 146 6.57 21.60 -12.13
CA PHE A 146 6.23 20.38 -12.86
C PHE A 146 5.33 20.73 -14.05
N ARG A 147 5.85 20.53 -15.27
CA ARG A 147 5.07 20.74 -16.49
C ARG A 147 4.23 19.51 -16.82
N ILE A 148 2.96 19.78 -17.08
CA ILE A 148 2.03 18.83 -17.67
C ILE A 148 1.56 19.41 -18.98
N ASN A 149 1.90 18.74 -20.07
CA ASN A 149 1.54 19.21 -21.43
C ASN A 149 0.08 19.55 -21.49
N LYS A 150 -0.53 20.45 -22.01
CA LYS A 150 -1.95 20.86 -22.05
C LYS A 150 -2.56 21.36 -20.72
N LEU A 151 -2.03 21.01 -19.56
CA LEU A 151 -2.57 21.48 -18.28
C LEU A 151 -1.76 22.63 -17.68
N GLY A 152 -0.53 22.87 -18.19
CA GLY A 152 0.31 23.97 -17.74
C GLY A 152 1.41 23.56 -16.76
N LEU A 153 1.89 24.52 -15.99
CA LEU A 153 2.90 24.36 -14.96
C LEU A 153 2.26 24.26 -13.59
N ILE A 154 2.74 23.34 -12.79
CA ILE A 154 2.31 23.13 -11.39
C ILE A 154 3.50 23.52 -10.50
N GLU A 155 3.29 24.47 -9.61
CA GLU A 155 4.22 24.80 -8.55
C GLU A 155 3.94 23.89 -7.34
N VAL A 156 4.92 23.06 -7.00
CA VAL A 156 4.80 22.10 -5.89
C VAL A 156 5.48 22.65 -4.63
N LYS A 157 4.94 22.34 -3.45
CA LYS A 157 5.51 22.83 -2.19
C LYS A 157 6.89 22.24 -1.89
N HIS A 158 7.12 21.01 -2.25
CA HIS A 158 8.37 20.31 -2.02
C HIS A 158 8.66 19.38 -3.20
N LYS A 159 9.82 19.58 -3.81
CA LYS A 159 10.39 18.73 -4.86
C LYS A 159 11.43 17.80 -4.22
N ARG A 160 11.45 16.55 -4.62
CA ARG A 160 12.55 15.63 -4.32
C ARG A 160 13.38 15.46 -5.58
N ASP A 161 14.69 15.49 -5.43
CA ASP A 161 15.60 15.15 -6.51
C ASP A 161 15.65 13.64 -6.68
N ILE A 162 14.89 13.16 -7.67
CA ILE A 162 14.79 11.74 -8.01
C ILE A 162 15.32 11.58 -9.43
N ASN A 163 16.47 10.92 -9.52
CA ASN A 163 17.08 10.59 -10.81
C ASN A 163 16.39 9.35 -11.39
N GLY A 164 15.30 9.54 -12.13
CA GLY A 164 14.52 8.46 -12.72
C GLY A 164 13.66 8.92 -13.89
N LYS A 165 13.28 7.98 -14.75
CA LYS A 165 12.41 8.27 -15.89
C LYS A 165 10.97 8.45 -15.41
N ILE A 166 10.37 9.63 -15.64
CA ILE A 166 8.94 9.87 -15.33
C ILE A 166 8.06 9.03 -16.26
N LYS A 167 7.19 8.21 -15.71
CA LYS A 167 6.25 7.33 -16.45
C LYS A 167 4.86 7.93 -16.52
N GLU A 168 4.35 8.36 -15.39
CA GLU A 168 3.00 8.92 -15.28
C GLU A 168 2.90 9.88 -14.10
N ALA A 169 1.90 10.76 -14.13
CA ALA A 169 1.53 11.60 -13.02
C ALA A 169 0.04 11.46 -12.71
N THR A 170 -0.31 11.29 -11.45
CA THR A 170 -1.70 11.27 -11.00
C THR A 170 -1.98 12.51 -10.18
N ILE A 171 -2.86 13.38 -10.69
CA ILE A 171 -3.37 14.54 -9.94
C ILE A 171 -4.59 14.11 -9.18
N LYS A 172 -4.65 14.42 -7.88
CA LYS A 172 -5.78 14.07 -7.02
C LYS A 172 -6.15 15.16 -6.03
N LYS A 173 -7.45 15.26 -5.76
CA LYS A 173 -8.02 16.08 -4.68
C LYS A 173 -8.38 15.17 -3.50
N GLU A 174 -7.77 15.40 -2.35
CA GLU A 174 -7.88 14.55 -1.17
C GLU A 174 -8.09 15.43 0.06
N ASN A 175 -9.24 15.30 0.74
CA ASN A 175 -9.60 16.11 1.91
C ASN A 175 -9.43 17.64 1.68
N GLY A 176 -9.82 18.11 0.51
CA GLY A 176 -9.76 19.52 0.14
C GLY A 176 -8.38 20.06 -0.24
N ARG A 177 -7.39 19.18 -0.42
CA ARG A 177 -6.03 19.53 -0.89
C ARG A 177 -5.74 18.85 -2.21
N TRP A 178 -4.91 19.50 -3.01
CA TRP A 178 -4.46 18.96 -4.28
C TRP A 178 -3.05 18.37 -4.17
N TYR A 179 -2.88 17.24 -4.82
CA TYR A 179 -1.61 16.51 -4.88
C TYR A 179 -1.32 16.07 -6.30
N VAL A 180 -0.06 16.17 -6.69
CA VAL A 180 0.48 15.47 -7.85
C VAL A 180 1.32 14.30 -7.35
N CYS A 181 1.02 13.09 -7.81
CA CYS A 181 1.77 11.88 -7.52
C CYS A 181 2.53 11.50 -8.79
N ILE A 182 3.84 11.67 -8.79
CA ILE A 182 4.70 11.44 -9.95
C ILE A 182 5.35 10.08 -9.80
N ALA A 183 5.15 9.20 -10.78
CA ALA A 183 5.74 7.87 -10.81
C ALA A 183 7.01 7.85 -11.64
N TYR A 184 8.12 7.54 -10.98
CA TYR A 184 9.45 7.40 -11.57
C TYR A 184 9.80 5.93 -11.74
N GLN A 185 10.37 5.60 -12.87
CA GLN A 185 11.05 4.32 -13.10
C GLN A 185 12.52 4.50 -12.72
N LEU A 186 12.97 3.69 -11.78
CA LEU A 186 14.34 3.67 -11.26
C LEU A 186 14.94 2.28 -11.45
N GLU A 187 16.25 2.23 -11.60
CA GLU A 187 16.99 0.98 -11.53
C GLU A 187 16.96 0.42 -10.12
N LYS A 188 17.01 -0.92 -9.99
CA LYS A 188 17.06 -1.55 -8.68
C LYS A 188 18.29 -1.07 -7.92
N ILE A 189 18.09 -0.74 -6.67
CA ILE A 189 19.19 -0.47 -5.75
C ILE A 189 19.82 -1.83 -5.43
N ASN A 190 21.01 -2.10 -5.97
CA ASN A 190 21.82 -3.18 -5.42
C ASN A 190 22.24 -2.75 -4.02
N PRO A 191 21.78 -3.41 -2.97
CA PRO A 191 22.31 -3.12 -1.66
C PRO A 191 23.80 -3.43 -1.74
N ARG A 192 24.64 -2.42 -1.47
CA ARG A 192 26.03 -2.68 -1.20
C ARG A 192 26.09 -3.80 -0.18
N GLU A 193 27.00 -4.75 -0.36
CA GLU A 193 27.23 -5.89 0.53
C GLU A 193 27.76 -5.44 1.92
N GLU A 194 27.14 -4.42 2.50
CA GLU A 194 27.52 -3.88 3.80
C GLU A 194 27.20 -4.80 4.99
N PHE A 195 26.48 -5.91 4.71
CA PHE A 195 26.16 -6.91 5.73
C PHE A 195 26.67 -8.29 5.31
N PRO A 196 27.90 -8.67 5.72
CA PRO A 196 28.49 -9.95 5.36
C PRO A 196 27.72 -11.16 5.93
N TYR A 197 26.90 -10.95 6.93
CA TYR A 197 26.07 -12.00 7.54
C TYR A 197 24.59 -11.63 7.33
N GLY A 198 23.89 -12.47 6.53
CA GLY A 198 22.48 -12.26 6.21
C GLY A 198 21.61 -12.38 7.44
N TYR A 199 21.11 -11.26 7.94
CA TYR A 199 20.15 -11.26 9.04
C TYR A 199 18.81 -11.75 8.54
N TYR A 200 18.26 -12.73 9.26
CA TYR A 200 16.95 -13.32 9.00
C TYR A 200 15.99 -12.84 10.08
N LEU A 201 14.78 -12.48 9.69
CA LEU A 201 13.81 -11.89 10.61
C LEU A 201 12.45 -12.55 10.43
N GLY A 202 11.93 -13.11 11.51
CA GLY A 202 10.51 -13.45 11.67
C GLY A 202 9.79 -12.31 12.39
N ILE A 203 8.59 -11.99 11.93
CA ILE A 203 7.78 -10.91 12.50
C ILE A 203 6.38 -11.43 12.79
N ASP A 204 5.99 -11.38 14.06
CA ASP A 204 4.62 -11.56 14.50
C ASP A 204 3.89 -10.21 14.58
N LEU A 205 2.60 -10.19 14.19
CA LEU A 205 1.74 -9.00 14.14
C LEU A 205 0.72 -9.02 15.28
N GLY A 206 0.96 -8.21 16.31
CA GLY A 206 0.15 -8.14 17.51
C GLY A 206 -0.75 -6.89 17.62
N ILE A 207 -1.86 -6.99 18.35
CA ILE A 207 -2.72 -5.84 18.66
C ILE A 207 -2.14 -5.00 19.79
N THR A 208 -1.57 -5.62 20.80
CA THR A 208 -0.91 -4.97 21.95
C THR A 208 0.48 -4.53 21.53
N ASP A 209 1.31 -5.49 21.21
CA ASP A 209 2.64 -5.30 20.67
C ASP A 209 2.53 -5.28 19.16
N PHE A 210 2.81 -4.10 18.56
CA PHE A 210 2.51 -3.87 17.14
C PHE A 210 3.27 -4.81 16.21
N LEU A 211 4.57 -5.00 16.47
CA LEU A 211 5.41 -6.00 15.83
C LEU A 211 6.30 -6.64 16.88
N THR A 212 6.35 -7.95 16.92
CA THR A 212 7.33 -8.70 17.72
C THR A 212 8.29 -9.43 16.78
N PHE A 213 9.58 -9.24 16.98
CA PHE A 213 10.62 -9.81 16.15
C PHE A 213 11.12 -11.13 16.75
N SER A 214 11.59 -12.03 15.90
CA SER A 214 12.25 -13.30 16.34
C SER A 214 13.46 -13.06 17.23
N THR A 215 14.04 -11.87 17.22
CA THR A 215 15.12 -11.42 18.11
C THR A 215 14.65 -11.02 19.53
N GLY A 216 13.35 -11.04 19.79
CA GLY A 216 12.76 -10.54 21.05
C GLY A 216 12.46 -9.04 21.07
N ARG A 217 12.89 -8.29 20.05
CA ARG A 217 12.60 -6.85 19.97
C ARG A 217 11.14 -6.61 19.64
N VAL A 218 10.53 -5.65 20.34
CA VAL A 218 9.14 -5.22 20.11
C VAL A 218 9.12 -3.80 19.56
N ILE A 219 8.29 -3.59 18.56
CA ILE A 219 8.00 -2.25 17.99
C ILE A 219 6.60 -1.86 18.41
N ALA A 220 6.48 -0.73 19.09
CA ALA A 220 5.20 -0.17 19.50
C ALA A 220 4.46 0.49 18.32
N LYS A 221 3.15 0.66 18.42
CA LYS A 221 2.37 1.47 17.48
C LYS A 221 2.55 2.97 17.74
N PRO A 222 2.35 3.84 16.72
CA PRO A 222 2.44 5.27 16.92
C PRO A 222 1.36 5.77 17.90
N ASP A 223 1.72 6.70 18.80
CA ASP A 223 0.73 7.33 19.67
C ASP A 223 -0.16 8.30 18.88
N LEU A 224 -1.41 7.94 18.77
CA LEU A 224 -2.44 8.72 18.08
C LEU A 224 -3.55 9.24 19.00
N LYS A 225 -3.43 9.07 20.32
CA LYS A 225 -4.49 9.41 21.30
C LYS A 225 -5.00 10.83 21.11
N ARG A 226 -4.09 11.82 21.11
CA ARG A 226 -4.43 13.24 20.93
C ARG A 226 -5.11 13.52 19.59
N ILE A 227 -4.62 12.91 18.51
CA ILE A 227 -5.15 13.12 17.15
C ILE A 227 -6.54 12.50 17.05
N ASN A 228 -6.71 11.26 17.52
CA ASN A 228 -7.99 10.56 17.52
C ASN A 228 -9.05 11.30 18.34
N GLY A 229 -8.70 11.85 19.52
CA GLY A 229 -9.59 12.69 20.31
C GLY A 229 -10.09 13.92 19.57
N ARG A 230 -9.21 14.59 18.79
CA ARG A 230 -9.61 15.73 17.96
C ARG A 230 -10.50 15.32 16.78
N ILE A 231 -10.22 14.20 16.15
CA ILE A 231 -11.07 13.64 15.08
C ILE A 231 -12.46 13.33 15.64
N GLN A 232 -12.55 12.64 16.77
CA GLN A 232 -13.81 12.33 17.44
C GLN A 232 -14.60 13.59 17.78
N TYR A 233 -13.99 14.59 18.39
CA TYR A 233 -14.62 15.86 18.71
C TYR A 233 -15.23 16.54 17.47
N TYR A 234 -14.46 16.68 16.39
CA TYR A 234 -14.97 17.33 15.18
C TYR A 234 -16.01 16.48 14.44
N THR A 235 -15.95 15.15 14.52
CA THR A 235 -16.96 14.24 13.98
C THR A 235 -18.30 14.42 14.71
N GLN A 236 -18.30 14.44 16.05
CA GLN A 236 -19.49 14.68 16.86
C GLN A 236 -20.06 16.07 16.62
N LYS A 237 -19.19 17.09 16.55
CA LYS A 237 -19.62 18.45 16.26
C LYS A 237 -20.26 18.56 14.87
N LEU A 238 -19.72 17.88 13.86
CA LEU A 238 -20.24 17.87 12.49
C LEU A 238 -21.63 17.23 12.42
N ALA A 239 -21.85 16.14 13.18
CA ALA A 239 -23.13 15.42 13.23
C ALA A 239 -24.28 16.29 13.79
N ARG A 240 -23.97 17.28 14.64
CA ARG A 240 -24.96 18.20 15.23
C ARG A 240 -25.27 19.42 14.35
N GLN A 241 -24.59 19.58 13.22
CA GLN A 241 -24.72 20.77 12.36
C GLN A 241 -25.53 20.47 11.11
N LYS A 242 -26.27 21.46 10.60
CA LYS A 242 -27.01 21.35 9.34
C LYS A 242 -26.05 21.10 8.19
N GLN A 243 -26.21 19.98 7.53
CA GLN A 243 -25.36 19.55 6.41
C GLN A 243 -25.36 20.61 5.28
N GLY A 244 -24.18 20.98 4.82
CA GLY A 244 -24.00 21.97 3.75
C GLY A 244 -23.98 23.43 4.21
N GLY A 245 -24.33 23.72 5.47
CA GLY A 245 -24.29 25.06 6.06
C GLY A 245 -22.86 25.61 6.21
N SER A 246 -22.70 26.91 6.42
CA SER A 246 -21.38 27.56 6.56
C SER A 246 -20.57 26.99 7.73
N ASN A 247 -21.19 26.84 8.91
CA ASN A 247 -20.54 26.26 10.08
C ASN A 247 -20.15 24.79 9.87
N TRP A 248 -20.99 24.00 9.19
CA TRP A 248 -20.70 22.63 8.82
C TRP A 248 -19.46 22.54 7.91
N LYS A 249 -19.38 23.40 6.86
CA LYS A 249 -18.23 23.48 5.97
C LYS A 249 -16.94 23.84 6.71
N LYS A 250 -16.99 24.81 7.64
CA LYS A 250 -15.84 25.19 8.49
C LYS A 250 -15.40 24.02 9.38
N THR A 251 -16.35 23.31 10.00
CA THR A 251 -16.05 22.15 10.85
C THR A 251 -15.49 20.99 10.04
N LEU A 252 -16.04 20.73 8.85
CA LEU A 252 -15.54 19.71 7.93
C LEU A 252 -14.08 19.97 7.52
N LYS A 253 -13.72 21.23 7.23
CA LYS A 253 -12.34 21.62 6.92
C LYS A 253 -11.39 21.33 8.09
N LYS A 254 -11.83 21.58 9.33
CA LYS A 254 -11.05 21.26 10.55
C LYS A 254 -10.91 19.73 10.75
N LEU A 255 -11.99 18.96 10.55
CA LEU A 255 -11.97 17.51 10.59
C LEU A 255 -10.96 16.94 9.58
N HIS A 256 -11.03 17.37 8.32
CA HIS A 256 -10.10 16.95 7.27
C HIS A 256 -8.64 17.27 7.62
N LYS A 257 -8.37 18.43 8.25
CA LYS A 257 -7.01 18.77 8.72
C LYS A 257 -6.48 17.73 9.71
N TRP A 258 -7.29 17.27 10.67
CA TRP A 258 -6.87 16.27 11.65
C TRP A 258 -6.75 14.87 11.06
N ILE A 259 -7.66 14.48 10.14
CA ILE A 259 -7.54 13.22 9.39
C ILE A 259 -6.24 13.19 8.57
N ASN A 260 -5.92 14.29 7.87
CA ASN A 260 -4.67 14.40 7.12
C ASN A 260 -3.45 14.30 8.04
N LYS A 261 -3.48 14.95 9.22
CA LYS A 261 -2.41 14.84 10.21
C LYS A 261 -2.22 13.40 10.68
N LYS A 262 -3.32 12.67 11.01
CA LYS A 262 -3.27 11.25 11.36
C LYS A 262 -2.58 10.43 10.26
N ASN A 263 -3.05 10.59 9.02
CA ASN A 263 -2.52 9.85 7.88
C ASN A 263 -1.02 10.12 7.65
N ASN A 264 -0.60 11.38 7.81
CA ASN A 264 0.81 11.74 7.64
C ASN A 264 1.69 11.11 8.72
N VAL A 265 1.28 11.20 10.00
CA VAL A 265 2.02 10.59 11.12
C VAL A 265 2.13 9.08 10.96
N VAL A 266 1.03 8.39 10.64
CA VAL A 266 1.03 6.95 10.42
C VAL A 266 1.89 6.56 9.22
N ASN A 267 1.79 7.31 8.11
CA ASN A 267 2.58 7.04 6.92
C ASN A 267 4.08 7.21 7.18
N ASP A 268 4.48 8.31 7.80
CA ASP A 268 5.88 8.56 8.14
C ASP A 268 6.44 7.45 9.04
N TYR A 269 5.69 7.10 10.09
CA TYR A 269 6.05 6.01 10.99
C TYR A 269 6.24 4.68 10.24
N TYR A 270 5.28 4.29 9.39
CA TYR A 270 5.37 3.04 8.63
C TYR A 270 6.49 3.06 7.58
N HIS A 271 6.75 4.22 6.99
CA HIS A 271 7.90 4.37 6.10
C HIS A 271 9.22 4.16 6.82
N LYS A 272 9.38 4.71 8.05
CA LYS A 272 10.57 4.54 8.88
C LYS A 272 10.74 3.08 9.33
N VAL A 273 9.69 2.49 9.90
CA VAL A 273 9.72 1.09 10.37
C VAL A 273 10.02 0.14 9.21
N SER A 274 9.28 0.22 8.11
CA SER A 274 9.49 -0.68 6.97
C SER A 274 10.85 -0.48 6.29
N TYR A 275 11.38 0.74 6.28
CA TYR A 275 12.72 1.01 5.76
C TYR A 275 13.79 0.36 6.65
N ASN A 276 13.70 0.53 7.96
CA ASN A 276 14.64 -0.06 8.90
C ASN A 276 14.62 -1.59 8.84
N ILE A 277 13.43 -2.21 8.76
CA ILE A 277 13.30 -3.66 8.61
C ILE A 277 14.04 -4.14 7.34
N VAL A 278 13.73 -3.54 6.21
CA VAL A 278 14.27 -3.98 4.91
C VAL A 278 15.77 -3.67 4.77
N ARG A 279 16.24 -2.56 5.35
CA ARG A 279 17.65 -2.18 5.31
C ARG A 279 18.54 -3.19 6.02
N HIS A 280 18.10 -3.71 7.17
CA HIS A 280 18.94 -4.53 8.06
C HIS A 280 18.73 -6.05 7.89
N HIS A 281 17.75 -6.50 7.10
CA HIS A 281 17.46 -7.92 7.00
C HIS A 281 17.42 -8.36 5.53
N ARG A 282 18.09 -9.47 5.24
CA ARG A 282 18.12 -10.10 3.91
C ARG A 282 16.87 -10.93 3.65
N PHE A 283 16.37 -11.60 4.69
CA PHE A 283 15.18 -12.44 4.65
C PHE A 283 14.18 -11.99 5.70
N ILE A 284 12.93 -11.85 5.31
CA ILE A 284 11.84 -11.37 6.17
C ILE A 284 10.65 -12.30 6.01
N ALA A 285 10.25 -12.97 7.10
CA ALA A 285 9.08 -13.82 7.16
C ALA A 285 7.98 -13.17 8.00
N MET A 286 6.73 -13.23 7.54
CA MET A 286 5.56 -12.73 8.25
C MET A 286 4.38 -13.68 8.05
N GLU A 287 3.41 -13.65 8.97
CA GLU A 287 2.16 -14.37 8.80
C GLU A 287 1.23 -13.67 7.80
N LYS A 288 0.50 -14.46 7.00
CA LYS A 288 -0.55 -13.96 6.11
C LYS A 288 -1.85 -13.74 6.87
N LEU A 289 -2.06 -12.54 7.42
CA LEU A 289 -3.27 -12.22 8.16
C LEU A 289 -4.53 -12.12 7.28
N ASN A 290 -5.62 -12.69 7.78
CA ASN A 290 -6.96 -12.48 7.22
C ASN A 290 -7.59 -11.19 7.76
N ILE A 291 -7.04 -10.04 7.35
CA ILE A 291 -7.50 -8.71 7.80
C ILE A 291 -9.00 -8.52 7.55
N ARG A 292 -9.54 -9.03 6.43
CA ARG A 292 -10.98 -8.92 6.11
C ARG A 292 -11.87 -9.71 7.07
N GLY A 293 -11.44 -10.90 7.50
CA GLY A 293 -12.15 -11.71 8.48
C GLY A 293 -12.09 -11.08 9.88
N MET A 294 -10.93 -10.56 10.24
CA MET A 294 -10.71 -9.93 11.55
C MET A 294 -11.48 -8.60 11.72
N ILE A 295 -11.73 -7.85 10.65
CA ILE A 295 -12.54 -6.62 10.66
C ILE A 295 -14.02 -6.90 11.04
N LYS A 296 -14.50 -8.11 10.84
CA LYS A 296 -15.88 -8.51 11.22
C LYS A 296 -16.00 -8.86 12.72
N SER A 297 -14.89 -8.90 13.46
CA SER A 297 -14.89 -9.20 14.90
C SER A 297 -15.02 -7.92 15.75
N ASN A 298 -15.21 -8.12 17.07
CA ASN A 298 -15.27 -7.04 18.06
C ASN A 298 -13.99 -6.17 18.10
N LEU A 299 -12.90 -6.64 17.50
CA LEU A 299 -11.62 -5.94 17.38
C LEU A 299 -11.49 -5.06 16.12
N SER A 300 -12.57 -4.94 15.33
CA SER A 300 -12.56 -4.26 14.02
C SER A 300 -11.99 -2.84 14.09
N ARG A 301 -12.32 -2.06 15.12
CA ARG A 301 -11.81 -0.69 15.30
C ARG A 301 -10.30 -0.67 15.48
N SER A 302 -9.77 -1.51 16.37
CA SER A 302 -8.33 -1.60 16.63
C SER A 302 -7.56 -2.04 15.37
N ILE A 303 -8.08 -3.00 14.64
CA ILE A 303 -7.47 -3.51 13.41
C ILE A 303 -7.45 -2.46 12.30
N HIS A 304 -8.55 -1.71 12.13
CA HIS A 304 -8.59 -0.58 11.20
C HIS A 304 -7.63 0.56 11.59
N GLU A 305 -7.49 0.84 12.89
CA GLU A 305 -6.59 1.87 13.38
C GLU A 305 -5.12 1.50 13.19
N ILE A 306 -4.78 0.23 13.34
CA ILE A 306 -3.40 -0.27 13.21
C ILE A 306 -2.95 -0.28 11.75
N GLY A 307 -3.82 -0.63 10.78
CA GLY A 307 -3.49 -0.60 9.36
C GLY A 307 -2.36 -1.54 8.92
N TRP A 308 -2.26 -2.74 9.51
CA TRP A 308 -1.21 -3.74 9.18
C TRP A 308 -1.04 -4.00 7.68
N GLY A 309 -2.15 -4.09 6.93
CA GLY A 309 -2.07 -4.32 5.49
C GLY A 309 -1.19 -3.31 4.77
N LYS A 310 -1.23 -2.05 5.21
CA LYS A 310 -0.40 -0.99 4.63
C LYS A 310 1.08 -1.16 4.96
N LEU A 311 1.41 -1.52 6.21
CA LEU A 311 2.79 -1.77 6.62
C LEU A 311 3.36 -2.98 5.88
N VAL A 312 2.62 -4.09 5.82
CA VAL A 312 3.02 -5.31 5.10
C VAL A 312 3.29 -5.01 3.62
N GLU A 313 2.41 -4.27 2.96
CA GLU A 313 2.64 -3.84 1.58
C GLU A 313 3.89 -2.93 1.45
N MET A 314 4.13 -2.05 2.44
CA MET A 314 5.34 -1.22 2.45
C MET A 314 6.63 -2.06 2.61
N ILE A 315 6.62 -3.07 3.47
CA ILE A 315 7.75 -3.98 3.61
C ILE A 315 7.95 -4.77 2.31
N LYS A 316 6.88 -5.31 1.74
CA LYS A 316 6.91 -6.12 0.52
C LYS A 316 7.51 -5.38 -0.67
N TYR A 317 7.02 -4.17 -0.99
CA TYR A 317 7.56 -3.45 -2.14
C TYR A 317 8.98 -2.94 -1.89
N LYS A 318 9.31 -2.53 -0.66
CA LYS A 318 10.68 -2.13 -0.32
C LYS A 318 11.64 -3.33 -0.35
N ALA A 319 11.22 -4.51 0.13
CA ALA A 319 12.01 -5.72 -0.01
C ALA A 319 12.35 -5.99 -1.48
N LYS A 320 11.38 -5.84 -2.38
CA LYS A 320 11.62 -5.93 -3.83
C LYS A 320 12.62 -4.86 -4.33
N TRP A 321 12.55 -3.61 -3.84
CA TRP A 321 13.48 -2.54 -4.23
C TRP A 321 14.92 -2.80 -3.81
N TYR A 322 15.09 -3.33 -2.58
CA TYR A 322 16.40 -3.60 -1.98
C TYR A 322 16.89 -5.04 -2.22
N ASN A 323 16.27 -5.76 -3.15
CA ASN A 323 16.59 -7.16 -3.46
C ASN A 323 16.64 -8.06 -2.20
N ARG A 324 15.63 -7.89 -1.32
CA ARG A 324 15.44 -8.70 -0.12
C ARG A 324 14.38 -9.75 -0.34
N GLN A 325 14.53 -10.91 0.27
CA GLN A 325 13.53 -11.96 0.22
C GLN A 325 12.44 -11.68 1.26
N PHE A 326 11.18 -11.64 0.79
CA PHE A 326 10.01 -11.45 1.64
C PHE A 326 9.04 -12.61 1.43
N VAL A 327 8.68 -13.28 2.53
CA VAL A 327 7.81 -14.45 2.54
C VAL A 327 6.64 -14.24 3.49
N GLN A 328 5.46 -14.66 3.07
CA GLN A 328 4.31 -14.76 3.94
C GLN A 328 3.94 -16.23 4.11
N ILE A 329 4.06 -16.73 5.34
CA ILE A 329 3.67 -18.09 5.69
C ILE A 329 2.14 -18.24 5.69
N ASP A 330 1.65 -19.47 5.67
CA ASP A 330 0.22 -19.76 5.72
C ASP A 330 -0.38 -19.29 7.06
N ARG A 331 -1.59 -18.75 7.00
CA ARG A 331 -2.34 -18.23 8.16
C ARG A 331 -2.81 -19.30 9.14
N TRP A 332 -2.83 -20.57 8.73
CA TRP A 332 -3.24 -21.68 9.55
C TRP A 332 -2.07 -22.35 10.29
N PHE A 333 -0.86 -21.90 10.01
CA PHE A 333 0.30 -22.38 10.72
C PHE A 333 0.23 -21.98 12.20
N PRO A 334 0.34 -22.96 13.16
CA PRO A 334 0.11 -22.72 14.58
C PRO A 334 1.33 -22.04 15.25
N SER A 335 1.74 -20.89 14.72
CA SER A 335 2.96 -20.18 15.13
C SER A 335 3.05 -19.90 16.63
N SER A 336 1.92 -19.53 17.27
CA SER A 336 1.86 -19.21 18.71
C SER A 336 1.85 -20.46 19.59
N LYS A 337 1.28 -21.58 19.10
CA LYS A 337 1.09 -22.82 19.87
C LYS A 337 2.25 -23.81 19.73
N LYS A 338 3.00 -23.72 18.64
CA LYS A 338 4.15 -24.58 18.38
C LYS A 338 5.31 -24.15 19.27
N CYS A 339 5.91 -25.09 20.00
CA CYS A 339 7.14 -24.85 20.73
C CYS A 339 8.30 -24.68 19.76
N TRP A 340 8.99 -23.55 19.81
CA TRP A 340 10.13 -23.32 18.94
C TRP A 340 11.33 -24.22 19.29
N ALA A 341 11.47 -24.66 20.56
CA ALA A 341 12.61 -25.46 20.99
C ALA A 341 12.50 -26.94 20.58
N CYS A 342 11.32 -27.57 20.69
CA CYS A 342 11.14 -28.99 20.39
C CYS A 342 10.21 -29.29 19.19
N GLY A 343 9.49 -28.27 18.71
CA GLY A 343 8.59 -28.44 17.58
C GLY A 343 7.17 -28.96 17.91
N GLU A 344 6.91 -29.40 19.16
CA GLU A 344 5.63 -29.90 19.61
C GLU A 344 4.58 -28.79 19.75
N ILE A 345 3.30 -29.15 19.55
CA ILE A 345 2.20 -28.18 19.62
C ILE A 345 1.52 -28.29 20.99
N ASN A 346 1.42 -27.15 21.68
CA ASN A 346 0.64 -27.03 22.88
C ASN A 346 -0.79 -26.60 22.54
N ASP A 347 -1.72 -27.58 22.46
CA ASP A 347 -3.11 -27.29 22.12
C ASP A 347 -3.89 -26.61 23.25
N ASP A 348 -3.44 -26.76 24.48
CA ASP A 348 -4.08 -26.20 25.69
C ASP A 348 -3.74 -24.72 25.92
N LEU A 349 -2.79 -24.16 25.15
CA LEU A 349 -2.36 -22.76 25.31
C LEU A 349 -3.53 -21.80 25.05
N GLU A 350 -3.93 -21.08 26.08
CA GLU A 350 -5.00 -20.09 26.01
C GLU A 350 -4.56 -18.78 25.34
N ARG A 351 -5.55 -18.04 24.80
CA ARG A 351 -5.25 -16.78 24.09
C ARG A 351 -4.70 -15.66 24.98
N GLY A 352 -4.95 -15.73 26.27
CA GLY A 352 -4.51 -14.72 27.26
C GLY A 352 -3.11 -14.92 27.78
N GLU A 353 -2.58 -16.12 27.65
CA GLU A 353 -1.26 -16.48 28.19
C GLU A 353 -0.14 -15.86 27.36
N ARG A 354 0.66 -15.03 28.01
CA ARG A 354 1.81 -14.34 27.39
C ARG A 354 3.11 -15.10 27.56
N GLU A 355 3.27 -15.77 28.68
CA GLU A 355 4.40 -16.64 28.99
C GLU A 355 3.87 -18.04 29.27
N TRP A 356 4.52 -19.05 28.73
CA TRP A 356 4.10 -20.44 28.89
C TRP A 356 5.31 -21.38 28.86
N GLU A 357 5.18 -22.49 29.58
CA GLU A 357 6.15 -23.57 29.60
C GLU A 357 5.67 -24.70 28.66
N CYS A 358 6.59 -25.22 27.86
CA CYS A 358 6.28 -26.35 26.97
C CYS A 358 6.03 -27.62 27.78
N PRO A 359 4.88 -28.31 27.62
CA PRO A 359 4.61 -29.55 28.36
C PRO A 359 5.57 -30.69 28.01
N HIS A 360 6.25 -30.65 26.87
CA HIS A 360 7.15 -31.70 26.40
C HIS A 360 8.61 -31.47 26.81
N CYS A 361 9.16 -30.26 26.57
CA CYS A 361 10.57 -30.00 26.75
C CYS A 361 10.87 -29.02 27.89
N HIS A 362 9.85 -28.53 28.58
CA HIS A 362 9.94 -27.57 29.68
C HIS A 362 10.62 -26.23 29.36
N ALA A 363 10.77 -25.92 28.07
CA ALA A 363 11.25 -24.61 27.65
C ALA A 363 10.19 -23.54 27.93
N VAL A 364 10.61 -22.45 28.58
CA VAL A 364 9.74 -21.29 28.84
C VAL A 364 9.81 -20.33 27.66
N HIS A 365 8.63 -19.91 27.18
CA HIS A 365 8.49 -19.05 26.02
C HIS A 365 7.70 -17.79 26.33
N GLN A 366 8.18 -16.67 25.83
CA GLN A 366 7.32 -15.51 25.62
C GLN A 366 6.57 -15.74 24.28
N ARG A 367 5.25 -15.76 24.34
CA ARG A 367 4.36 -16.23 23.27
C ARG A 367 4.61 -15.58 21.91
N ASP A 368 4.69 -14.23 21.89
CA ASP A 368 4.81 -13.48 20.64
C ASP A 368 6.23 -13.64 20.04
N VAL A 369 7.27 -13.76 20.89
CA VAL A 369 8.64 -14.06 20.43
C VAL A 369 8.74 -15.50 19.91
N ASN A 370 8.13 -16.46 20.60
CA ASN A 370 8.03 -17.84 20.14
C ASN A 370 7.33 -17.92 18.76
N ALA A 371 6.23 -17.19 18.60
CA ALA A 371 5.53 -17.11 17.33
C ALA A 371 6.41 -16.52 16.23
N ALA A 372 7.11 -15.43 16.50
CA ALA A 372 8.00 -14.81 15.52
C ALA A 372 9.16 -15.72 15.09
N LYS A 373 9.72 -16.52 16.01
CA LYS A 373 10.72 -17.54 15.69
C LYS A 373 10.16 -18.65 14.81
N ASN A 374 8.98 -19.18 15.15
CA ASN A 374 8.30 -20.20 14.34
C ASN A 374 7.93 -19.68 12.94
N ILE A 375 7.53 -18.40 12.82
CA ILE A 375 7.27 -17.74 11.54
C ILE A 375 8.53 -17.68 10.68
N LEU A 376 9.67 -17.40 11.30
CA LEU A 376 10.96 -17.40 10.60
C LEU A 376 11.31 -18.77 10.06
N ASP A 377 11.27 -19.78 10.91
CA ASP A 377 11.63 -21.16 10.54
C ASP A 377 10.72 -21.71 9.43
N GLU A 378 9.40 -21.48 9.54
CA GLU A 378 8.45 -21.88 8.50
C GLU A 378 8.67 -21.14 7.18
N GLY A 379 9.00 -19.85 7.23
CA GLY A 379 9.34 -19.06 6.06
C GLY A 379 10.58 -19.57 5.35
N LEU A 380 11.61 -19.92 6.09
CA LEU A 380 12.86 -20.52 5.56
C LEU A 380 12.57 -21.89 4.93
N ARG A 381 11.79 -22.73 5.62
CA ARG A 381 11.40 -24.05 5.12
C ARG A 381 10.62 -23.96 3.80
N ALA A 382 9.66 -23.05 3.73
CA ALA A 382 8.81 -22.86 2.55
C ALA A 382 9.58 -22.38 1.31
N THR A 383 10.74 -21.78 1.49
CA THR A 383 11.56 -21.26 0.38
C THR A 383 12.69 -22.19 -0.03
N GLY A 384 12.85 -23.32 0.62
CA GLY A 384 13.98 -24.24 0.41
C GLY A 384 15.34 -23.59 0.76
N SER A 385 15.30 -22.46 1.47
CA SER A 385 16.48 -21.78 1.96
C SER A 385 17.00 -22.57 3.16
N MET A 386 17.80 -23.62 2.92
CA MET A 386 18.61 -24.22 3.97
C MET A 386 19.63 -23.18 4.40
N VAL A 387 19.35 -22.48 5.47
CA VAL A 387 20.39 -21.80 6.23
C VAL A 387 21.12 -22.93 6.95
N LEU A 388 22.33 -23.23 6.48
CA LEU A 388 23.33 -23.83 7.36
C LEU A 388 23.53 -22.83 8.50
N CYS A 389 22.70 -22.95 9.53
CA CYS A 389 23.08 -22.41 10.82
C CYS A 389 24.35 -23.15 11.22
N LEU A 390 25.49 -22.50 11.05
CA LEU A 390 26.69 -22.89 11.78
C LEU A 390 26.33 -22.75 13.25
N VAL A 391 25.83 -23.84 13.81
CA VAL A 391 25.65 -24.00 15.25
C VAL A 391 27.05 -24.26 15.77
N ASP A 392 27.69 -23.24 16.31
CA ASP A 392 28.84 -23.46 17.17
C ASP A 392 28.34 -24.21 18.40
N PHE A 393 28.63 -25.51 18.42
CA PHE A 393 28.38 -26.38 19.55
C PHE A 393 29.33 -25.97 20.69
N MET A 394 28.82 -25.13 21.60
CA MET A 394 29.47 -24.98 22.90
C MET A 394 28.77 -25.89 23.92
N PRO A 395 29.36 -27.02 24.34
CA PRO A 395 28.80 -27.83 25.42
C PRO A 395 28.82 -27.02 26.71
N ASN A 396 27.66 -26.90 27.36
CA ASN A 396 27.62 -26.34 28.69
C ASN A 396 28.23 -27.32 29.70
N SER A 397 28.63 -26.83 30.88
CA SER A 397 29.26 -27.59 31.96
C SER A 397 28.44 -28.77 32.52
N GLN A 398 27.25 -29.04 31.96
CA GLN A 398 26.35 -30.13 32.34
C GLN A 398 26.03 -31.13 31.21
N GLY A 399 26.74 -31.06 30.07
CA GLY A 399 26.59 -32.05 28.98
C GLY A 399 25.25 -32.00 28.22
N LYS A 400 24.40 -31.00 28.43
CA LYS A 400 23.17 -30.79 27.66
C LYS A 400 23.44 -29.79 26.55
N SER A 401 23.15 -30.20 25.32
CA SER A 401 23.20 -29.34 24.11
C SER A 401 22.15 -28.24 24.19
N THR A 402 22.55 -27.05 24.56
CA THR A 402 21.70 -25.87 24.44
C THR A 402 22.10 -25.11 23.18
N TYR A 403 21.15 -24.93 22.28
CA TYR A 403 21.35 -24.11 21.08
C TYR A 403 21.40 -22.64 21.48
N TYR A 404 22.58 -22.06 21.53
CA TYR A 404 22.73 -20.61 21.65
C TYR A 404 22.91 -20.01 20.26
N TYR A 405 21.94 -19.22 19.82
CA TYR A 405 22.16 -18.28 18.74
C TYR A 405 22.77 -17.03 19.36
N GLU A 406 24.08 -16.85 19.26
CA GLU A 406 24.69 -15.57 19.57
C GLU A 406 24.29 -14.54 18.50
N TRP A 407 23.23 -13.83 18.78
CA TRP A 407 22.88 -12.64 18.06
C TRP A 407 23.76 -11.51 18.61
N LYS A 408 24.86 -11.17 17.97
CA LYS A 408 25.52 -9.90 18.25
C LYS A 408 24.56 -8.79 17.85
N CYS A 409 23.80 -8.32 18.83
CA CYS A 409 22.99 -7.13 18.75
C CYS A 409 23.91 -5.94 18.53
N PHE A 410 23.79 -5.26 17.40
CA PHE A 410 24.14 -3.85 17.34
C PHE A 410 23.03 -3.09 18.08
N ASP A 411 23.16 -3.01 19.41
CA ASP A 411 22.57 -1.94 20.18
C ASP A 411 23.37 -0.68 19.84
N GLU A 412 22.74 0.23 19.08
CA GLU A 412 22.94 1.66 19.31
C GLU A 412 21.93 2.47 18.50
N LYS A 413 21.10 3.15 19.26
CA LYS A 413 20.46 4.45 18.96
C LYS A 413 19.77 4.59 17.61
N ILE A 414 18.53 4.09 17.52
CA ILE A 414 17.53 4.78 16.72
C ILE A 414 17.14 6.00 17.54
N GLY A 415 17.91 7.08 17.36
CA GLY A 415 17.56 8.40 17.86
C GLY A 415 16.22 8.78 17.24
N MET A 416 15.18 8.88 18.07
CA MET A 416 14.02 9.69 17.78
C MET A 416 14.46 11.14 17.97
N ALA A 417 14.75 11.80 16.88
CA ALA A 417 14.75 13.23 16.79
C ALA A 417 13.56 13.67 15.92
#